data_a8a9aec98b9bb67ef68058b474ee0751
#
_entry.id   a8a9aec98b9bb67ef68058b474ee0751
#
_cell.length_a   1.000
_cell.length_b   1.000
_cell.length_c   1.000
_cell.angle_alpha   90.00
_cell.angle_beta   90.00
_cell.angle_gamma   90.00
#
_symmetry.space_group_name_H-M   'P 1'
#
loop_
_entity.id
_entity.type
_entity.pdbx_description
1 polymer ?
#
loop_
_entity_poly.entity_id
_entity_poly.type
_entity_poly.pdbx_seq_one_letter_code
_entity_poly.pdbx_strand_id
1 'polypeptide(L)'
;MQHFYTGIVKNTGYFFIRAAPLLSKTKGNGVFWCVIFCCFLMACSPKYNNVAQPIEDVGEFTYTGSSLVEDEWWTAFGDDQLNILMDSALQSNFNLAATWQQFLAAEAVVAREAGIKWPQIEASAQSAKNFPEPDFVGGENTQLGLSASYELDLWGRIRTGIQAEKLRAESSLYDYRAAAISLSAEIANTWYQLLAAKEQLRITETQIATNEDIIQLIRSRFVGGQIRAVDLLRQAQLLESTKEQRIIFKTNIGVLENQLAVLLGQQPQKLLEVETAILPTLPKVPSTGLPLELVRRRPDLQRSYALLLAADRDLASAIKSKYPRMSLGARGQLRSNNFDNLFENWAYSIAGNILAPLFYGNQIKSEIRRNEAVKQQRLFEYGQATLTAFQEVENGLLQDRMQKERVANIERQLQLAANSNKQLSVEFFNGFSPYLDVLLGLDQEQQLRRDLVTARLRQIQARIGLYRALAGGFETTREIPIEKEIK
;
A
#
# COMPACT_ATOMS: atom_id res chain seq x y z
N MET A 1 0.97 -34.12 -38.15
CA MET A 1 0.80 -35.48 -37.62
C MET A 1 0.05 -35.33 -36.34
N GLN A 2 -1.29 -35.44 -36.42
CA GLN A 2 -2.12 -36.64 -36.24
C GLN A 2 -1.99 -37.22 -34.84
N HIS A 3 -3.04 -36.98 -34.12
CA HIS A 3 -4.12 -37.86 -33.59
C HIS A 3 -3.91 -38.23 -32.13
N PHE A 4 -4.88 -38.03 -31.24
CA PHE A 4 -6.08 -38.82 -30.88
C PHE A 4 -6.86 -38.04 -29.81
N TYR A 5 -8.06 -37.57 -29.94
CA TYR A 5 -9.43 -38.10 -29.89
C TYR A 5 -9.78 -39.00 -28.69
N THR A 6 -10.78 -38.51 -27.98
CA THR A 6 -12.07 -39.03 -27.53
C THR A 6 -12.20 -39.35 -26.06
N GLY A 7 -13.32 -38.81 -25.53
CA GLY A 7 -13.90 -39.21 -24.25
C GLY A 7 -15.13 -38.38 -23.85
N ILE A 8 -16.20 -38.45 -24.65
CA ILE A 8 -17.55 -37.93 -24.27
C ILE A 8 -18.18 -38.91 -23.28
N VAL A 9 -18.66 -38.44 -22.14
CA VAL A 9 -19.74 -39.10 -21.41
C VAL A 9 -20.81 -38.07 -21.05
N LYS A 10 -21.91 -38.16 -21.83
CA LYS A 10 -23.23 -37.62 -21.48
C LYS A 10 -23.78 -38.38 -20.27
N ASN A 11 -24.32 -37.69 -19.30
CA ASN A 11 -25.35 -38.27 -18.44
C ASN A 11 -26.40 -37.21 -18.08
N THR A 12 -27.43 -37.16 -18.93
CA THR A 12 -28.69 -36.50 -18.69
C THR A 12 -29.61 -37.48 -17.96
N GLY A 13 -29.73 -37.36 -16.64
CA GLY A 13 -30.72 -38.08 -15.87
C GLY A 13 -31.97 -37.23 -15.71
N TYR A 14 -32.99 -37.46 -16.58
CA TYR A 14 -34.35 -36.97 -16.36
C TYR A 14 -35.01 -37.81 -15.28
N PHE A 15 -35.29 -37.23 -14.14
CA PHE A 15 -36.19 -37.82 -13.13
C PHE A 15 -37.64 -37.39 -13.47
N PHE A 16 -38.42 -38.27 -14.07
CA PHE A 16 -39.86 -38.17 -14.20
C PHE A 16 -40.50 -38.55 -12.84
N ILE A 17 -41.02 -37.57 -12.11
CA ILE A 17 -41.90 -37.82 -10.96
C ILE A 17 -43.32 -37.92 -11.53
N ARG A 18 -43.90 -39.11 -11.52
CA ARG A 18 -45.30 -39.38 -11.79
C ARG A 18 -46.15 -38.79 -10.69
N ALA A 19 -46.91 -37.74 -10.98
CA ALA A 19 -47.92 -37.21 -10.09
C ALA A 19 -49.20 -38.08 -10.20
N ALA A 20 -49.60 -38.69 -9.11
CA ALA A 20 -50.89 -39.32 -8.96
C ALA A 20 -51.95 -38.26 -8.53
N PRO A 21 -53.18 -38.35 -9.03
CA PRO A 21 -54.21 -37.36 -8.73
C PRO A 21 -54.93 -37.70 -7.41
N LEU A 22 -54.83 -36.83 -6.42
CA LEU A 22 -55.79 -36.81 -5.29
C LEU A 22 -56.51 -35.47 -5.31
N LEU A 23 -57.64 -35.46 -6.02
CA LEU A 23 -58.64 -34.39 -5.94
C LEU A 23 -59.55 -34.68 -4.73
N SER A 24 -59.42 -33.90 -3.69
CA SER A 24 -60.49 -33.71 -2.72
C SER A 24 -60.73 -32.21 -2.54
N LYS A 25 -62.00 -31.85 -2.75
CA LYS A 25 -62.52 -30.48 -2.66
C LYS A 25 -62.35 -29.90 -1.26
N THR A 26 -61.52 -28.85 -1.12
CA THR A 26 -61.66 -27.92 0.01
C THR A 26 -61.23 -26.52 -0.45
N LYS A 27 -62.00 -25.52 0.02
CA LYS A 27 -61.78 -24.08 -0.14
C LYS A 27 -60.38 -23.71 0.33
N GLY A 28 -59.43 -23.51 -0.60
CA GLY A 28 -58.03 -23.21 -0.25
C GLY A 28 -57.17 -22.74 -1.40
N ASN A 29 -57.69 -21.94 -2.36
CA ASN A 29 -56.88 -21.37 -3.44
C ASN A 29 -55.72 -20.48 -2.95
N GLY A 30 -55.76 -19.96 -1.73
CA GLY A 30 -54.69 -19.12 -1.18
C GLY A 30 -53.43 -19.86 -0.79
N VAL A 31 -53.56 -21.08 -0.21
CA VAL A 31 -52.38 -21.87 0.23
C VAL A 31 -51.60 -22.45 -0.94
N PHE A 32 -52.30 -22.86 -2.00
CA PHE A 32 -51.66 -23.38 -3.22
C PHE A 32 -50.85 -22.29 -3.94
N TRP A 33 -51.36 -21.07 -4.03
CA TRP A 33 -50.67 -19.93 -4.58
C TRP A 33 -49.46 -19.49 -3.69
N CYS A 34 -49.58 -19.56 -2.38
CA CYS A 34 -48.45 -19.32 -1.47
C CYS A 34 -47.34 -20.36 -1.61
N VAL A 35 -47.67 -21.65 -1.77
CA VAL A 35 -46.68 -22.71 -1.95
C VAL A 35 -45.97 -22.60 -3.29
N ILE A 36 -46.68 -22.29 -4.38
CA ILE A 36 -46.06 -22.03 -5.70
C ILE A 36 -45.15 -20.79 -5.62
N PHE A 37 -45.58 -19.73 -4.97
CA PHE A 37 -44.81 -18.50 -4.76
C PHE A 37 -43.56 -18.76 -3.89
N CYS A 38 -43.66 -19.56 -2.84
CA CYS A 38 -42.49 -19.99 -2.04
C CYS A 38 -41.53 -20.90 -2.83
N CYS A 39 -42.01 -21.80 -3.67
CA CYS A 39 -41.16 -22.64 -4.53
C CYS A 39 -40.43 -21.82 -5.60
N PHE A 40 -41.03 -20.77 -6.13
CA PHE A 40 -40.36 -19.83 -7.04
C PHE A 40 -39.29 -19.00 -6.35
N LEU A 41 -39.43 -18.70 -5.06
CA LEU A 41 -38.43 -17.98 -4.28
C LEU A 41 -37.17 -18.78 -3.94
N MET A 42 -37.26 -20.14 -3.92
CA MET A 42 -36.12 -21.00 -3.61
C MET A 42 -35.26 -21.37 -4.82
N ALA A 43 -35.70 -21.10 -6.06
CA ALA A 43 -35.06 -21.58 -7.28
C ALA A 43 -33.91 -20.69 -7.82
N CYS A 44 -33.64 -19.52 -7.24
CA CYS A 44 -32.66 -18.58 -7.76
C CYS A 44 -31.55 -18.25 -6.74
N SER A 45 -30.74 -19.26 -6.39
CA SER A 45 -29.44 -18.98 -5.79
C SER A 45 -28.40 -18.83 -6.89
N PRO A 46 -27.78 -17.66 -7.12
CA PRO A 46 -26.75 -17.54 -8.13
C PRO A 46 -25.58 -18.43 -7.74
N LYS A 47 -25.13 -19.28 -8.66
CA LYS A 47 -23.89 -20.07 -8.49
C LYS A 47 -22.73 -19.09 -8.34
N TYR A 48 -22.06 -19.16 -7.20
CA TYR A 48 -20.81 -18.48 -6.96
C TYR A 48 -19.75 -19.10 -7.89
N ASN A 49 -19.27 -18.36 -8.86
CA ASN A 49 -18.09 -18.75 -9.59
C ASN A 49 -16.89 -18.37 -8.73
N ASN A 50 -16.10 -19.37 -8.33
CA ASN A 50 -14.79 -19.11 -7.74
C ASN A 50 -14.00 -18.22 -8.72
N VAL A 51 -13.40 -17.15 -8.18
CA VAL A 51 -12.49 -16.30 -8.95
C VAL A 51 -11.27 -17.17 -9.27
N ALA A 52 -11.10 -17.55 -10.54
CA ALA A 52 -9.91 -18.26 -10.98
C ALA A 52 -8.68 -17.41 -10.69
N GLN A 53 -7.66 -17.99 -10.08
CA GLN A 53 -6.40 -17.28 -9.87
C GLN A 53 -5.73 -17.08 -11.24
N PRO A 54 -5.25 -15.85 -11.55
CA PRO A 54 -4.65 -15.57 -12.86
C PRO A 54 -3.26 -16.20 -13.04
N ILE A 55 -2.67 -16.74 -11.96
CA ILE A 55 -1.35 -17.39 -11.95
C ILE A 55 -1.53 -18.77 -11.33
N GLU A 56 -1.38 -19.83 -12.14
CA GLU A 56 -1.64 -21.21 -11.74
C GLU A 56 -0.45 -21.88 -11.06
N ASP A 57 0.79 -21.47 -11.38
CA ASP A 57 2.00 -22.07 -10.82
C ASP A 57 3.07 -20.98 -10.59
N VAL A 58 3.48 -20.86 -9.35
CA VAL A 58 4.59 -19.98 -8.94
C VAL A 58 5.68 -20.90 -8.41
N GLY A 59 6.75 -21.05 -9.17
CA GLY A 59 7.93 -21.82 -8.78
C GLY A 59 8.57 -21.31 -7.48
N GLU A 60 9.45 -22.10 -6.89
CA GLU A 60 10.21 -21.70 -5.70
C GLU A 60 11.16 -20.53 -6.01
N PHE A 61 11.51 -19.73 -5.01
CA PHE A 61 12.51 -18.68 -5.15
C PHE A 61 13.89 -19.26 -5.44
N THR A 62 14.69 -18.56 -6.25
CA THR A 62 16.02 -19.00 -6.70
C THR A 62 16.99 -19.24 -5.52
N TYR A 63 16.78 -18.53 -4.41
CA TYR A 63 17.57 -18.66 -3.19
C TYR A 63 16.73 -18.34 -1.96
N THR A 64 17.01 -19.01 -0.82
CA THR A 64 16.41 -18.72 0.47
C THR A 64 17.48 -18.57 1.53
N GLY A 65 17.27 -17.65 2.47
CA GLY A 65 18.10 -17.51 3.66
C GLY A 65 17.64 -18.43 4.81
N SER A 66 18.21 -18.22 5.99
CA SER A 66 17.96 -19.09 7.16
C SER A 66 17.40 -18.36 8.37
N SER A 67 17.32 -17.00 8.37
CA SER A 67 16.76 -16.24 9.48
C SER A 67 15.27 -16.00 9.28
N LEU A 68 14.49 -16.06 10.37
CA LEU A 68 13.07 -15.67 10.32
C LEU A 68 12.95 -14.18 10.01
N VAL A 69 11.91 -13.81 9.28
CA VAL A 69 11.53 -12.41 9.09
C VAL A 69 10.60 -12.03 10.23
N GLU A 70 11.07 -11.18 11.11
CA GLU A 70 10.25 -10.59 12.17
C GLU A 70 9.38 -9.48 11.58
N ASP A 71 8.26 -9.20 12.21
CA ASP A 71 7.37 -8.11 11.77
C ASP A 71 8.08 -6.76 11.88
N GLU A 72 8.82 -6.52 12.96
CA GLU A 72 9.70 -5.35 13.14
C GLU A 72 11.11 -5.64 12.57
N TRP A 73 11.17 -5.86 11.26
CA TRP A 73 12.35 -6.33 10.54
C TRP A 73 13.63 -5.50 10.77
N TRP A 74 13.52 -4.22 11.14
CA TRP A 74 14.65 -3.32 11.38
C TRP A 74 15.44 -3.67 12.65
N THR A 75 14.81 -4.35 13.61
CA THR A 75 15.48 -4.82 14.84
C THR A 75 16.60 -5.81 14.55
N ALA A 76 16.52 -6.54 13.43
CA ALA A 76 17.56 -7.46 12.98
C ALA A 76 18.91 -6.77 12.71
N PHE A 77 18.95 -5.45 12.49
CA PHE A 77 20.19 -4.69 12.29
C PHE A 77 20.93 -4.40 13.60
N GLY A 78 20.29 -4.59 14.75
CA GLY A 78 20.90 -4.37 16.08
C GLY A 78 21.31 -2.92 16.32
N ASP A 79 20.56 -1.96 15.79
CA ASP A 79 20.80 -0.51 15.88
C ASP A 79 19.71 0.13 16.75
N ASP A 80 20.05 0.40 18.02
CA ASP A 80 19.12 0.97 18.98
C ASP A 80 18.65 2.38 18.60
N GLN A 81 19.51 3.18 17.94
CA GLN A 81 19.10 4.51 17.47
C GLN A 81 18.07 4.40 16.34
N LEU A 82 18.25 3.45 15.42
CA LEU A 82 17.25 3.17 14.39
C LEU A 82 15.91 2.75 15.01
N ASN A 83 15.94 1.90 16.04
CA ASN A 83 14.71 1.46 16.71
C ASN A 83 13.93 2.66 17.30
N ILE A 84 14.62 3.57 18.01
CA ILE A 84 14.01 4.79 18.56
C ILE A 84 13.45 5.70 17.47
N LEU A 85 14.16 5.87 16.36
CA LEU A 85 13.70 6.66 15.22
C LEU A 85 12.47 6.05 14.57
N MET A 86 12.44 4.71 14.47
CA MET A 86 11.32 3.97 13.92
C MET A 86 10.05 4.16 14.74
N ASP A 87 10.13 3.96 16.06
CA ASP A 87 9.02 4.15 16.99
C ASP A 87 8.47 5.58 16.93
N SER A 88 9.38 6.57 16.93
CA SER A 88 8.99 7.98 16.81
C SER A 88 8.27 8.28 15.51
N ALA A 89 8.76 7.76 14.38
CA ALA A 89 8.18 8.02 13.08
C ALA A 89 6.82 7.34 12.89
N LEU A 90 6.67 6.09 13.32
CA LEU A 90 5.41 5.37 13.21
C LEU A 90 4.27 6.05 13.99
N GLN A 91 4.62 6.77 15.08
CA GLN A 91 3.64 7.52 15.87
C GLN A 91 3.36 8.91 15.29
N SER A 92 4.38 9.62 14.80
CA SER A 92 4.30 11.07 14.54
C SER A 92 4.28 11.44 13.04
N ASN A 93 4.52 10.50 12.13
CA ASN A 93 4.55 10.80 10.69
C ASN A 93 3.16 11.20 10.17
N PHE A 94 3.07 12.39 9.55
CA PHE A 94 1.81 12.95 9.05
C PHE A 94 1.22 12.19 7.88
N ASN A 95 2.05 11.64 6.97
CA ASN A 95 1.55 10.87 5.85
C ASN A 95 0.91 9.56 6.32
N LEU A 96 1.54 8.89 7.28
CA LEU A 96 0.98 7.68 7.89
C LEU A 96 -0.30 8.00 8.67
N ALA A 97 -0.34 9.14 9.38
CA ALA A 97 -1.56 9.63 10.03
C ALA A 97 -2.69 9.91 9.04
N ALA A 98 -2.38 10.52 7.88
CA ALA A 98 -3.37 10.78 6.84
C ALA A 98 -3.94 9.49 6.25
N THR A 99 -3.10 8.47 6.02
CA THR A 99 -3.56 7.15 5.52
C THR A 99 -4.47 6.45 6.53
N TRP A 100 -4.19 6.60 7.83
CA TRP A 100 -5.10 6.13 8.89
C TRP A 100 -6.46 6.81 8.84
N GLN A 101 -6.50 8.14 8.64
CA GLN A 101 -7.76 8.87 8.48
C GLN A 101 -8.53 8.46 7.23
N GLN A 102 -7.84 8.07 6.14
CA GLN A 102 -8.48 7.50 4.95
C GLN A 102 -9.20 6.17 5.28
N PHE A 103 -8.56 5.31 6.08
CA PHE A 103 -9.21 4.08 6.57
C PHE A 103 -10.45 4.40 7.41
N LEU A 104 -10.38 5.32 8.37
CA LEU A 104 -11.53 5.73 9.18
C LEU A 104 -12.66 6.33 8.33
N ALA A 105 -12.32 7.09 7.30
CA ALA A 105 -13.30 7.61 6.34
C ALA A 105 -13.99 6.47 5.56
N ALA A 106 -13.24 5.43 5.16
CA ALA A 106 -13.81 4.26 4.50
C ALA A 106 -14.73 3.46 5.44
N GLU A 107 -14.38 3.32 6.72
CA GLU A 107 -15.25 2.74 7.75
C GLU A 107 -16.57 3.53 7.92
N ALA A 108 -16.49 4.85 7.93
CA ALA A 108 -17.67 5.71 7.99
C ALA A 108 -18.57 5.54 6.75
N VAL A 109 -17.99 5.30 5.57
CA VAL A 109 -18.76 4.93 4.36
C VAL A 109 -19.50 3.61 4.56
N VAL A 110 -18.85 2.59 5.14
CA VAL A 110 -19.52 1.32 5.48
C VAL A 110 -20.71 1.54 6.43
N ALA A 111 -20.53 2.34 7.48
CA ALA A 111 -21.60 2.66 8.42
C ALA A 111 -22.76 3.40 7.74
N ARG A 112 -22.46 4.39 6.87
CA ARG A 112 -23.45 5.10 6.06
C ARG A 112 -24.25 4.15 5.17
N GLU A 113 -23.60 3.28 4.41
CA GLU A 113 -24.27 2.32 3.53
C GLU A 113 -25.05 1.28 4.34
N ALA A 114 -24.56 0.88 5.52
CA ALA A 114 -25.27 0.00 6.43
C ALA A 114 -26.56 0.63 6.97
N GLY A 115 -26.61 1.95 7.08
CA GLY A 115 -27.79 2.72 7.46
C GLY A 115 -28.99 2.49 6.55
N ILE A 116 -28.78 2.14 5.26
CA ILE A 116 -29.87 1.83 4.30
C ILE A 116 -30.70 0.59 4.75
N LYS A 117 -30.16 -0.26 5.62
CA LYS A 117 -30.90 -1.39 6.19
C LYS A 117 -31.99 -0.99 7.18
N TRP A 118 -32.01 0.25 7.61
CA TRP A 118 -32.96 0.76 8.58
C TRP A 118 -33.98 1.65 7.91
N PRO A 119 -35.22 1.78 8.46
CA PRO A 119 -36.17 2.74 7.97
C PRO A 119 -35.60 4.15 7.99
N GLN A 120 -35.79 4.89 6.88
CA GLN A 120 -35.44 6.31 6.78
C GLN A 120 -36.67 7.09 7.23
N ILE A 121 -36.49 7.94 8.25
CA ILE A 121 -37.59 8.75 8.82
C ILE A 121 -37.25 10.21 8.55
N GLU A 122 -38.18 10.91 7.92
CA GLU A 122 -38.03 12.32 7.55
C GLU A 122 -39.23 13.13 8.07
N ALA A 123 -38.92 14.29 8.65
CA ALA A 123 -39.94 15.30 8.97
C ALA A 123 -39.88 16.39 7.90
N SER A 124 -41.05 16.82 7.44
CA SER A 124 -41.18 17.91 6.47
C SER A 124 -42.14 18.97 6.98
N ALA A 125 -41.80 20.24 6.79
CA ALA A 125 -42.65 21.39 7.03
C ALA A 125 -42.66 22.24 5.76
N GLN A 126 -43.82 22.55 5.27
CA GLN A 126 -44.00 23.40 4.10
C GLN A 126 -45.13 24.38 4.34
N SER A 127 -44.88 25.65 4.05
CA SER A 127 -45.95 26.67 3.98
C SER A 127 -45.79 27.41 2.65
N ALA A 128 -46.89 27.54 1.94
CA ALA A 128 -46.92 28.24 0.66
C ALA A 128 -48.15 29.14 0.58
N LYS A 129 -47.98 30.32 0.02
CA LYS A 129 -49.05 31.25 -0.32
C LYS A 129 -48.99 31.52 -1.82
N ASN A 130 -50.06 31.17 -2.53
CA ASN A 130 -50.13 31.31 -3.99
C ASN A 130 -50.84 32.62 -4.38
N PHE A 131 -50.30 33.31 -5.39
CA PHE A 131 -50.85 34.55 -5.94
C PHE A 131 -50.90 34.47 -7.47
N PRO A 132 -52.02 34.90 -8.12
CA PRO A 132 -53.33 35.20 -7.52
C PRO A 132 -53.91 33.93 -6.87
N GLU A 133 -54.80 34.09 -5.93
CA GLU A 133 -55.52 32.95 -5.33
C GLU A 133 -56.30 32.25 -6.43
N PRO A 134 -55.95 31.04 -6.86
CA PRO A 134 -56.67 30.32 -7.88
C PRO A 134 -57.92 29.72 -7.27
N ASP A 135 -59.05 29.81 -7.96
CA ASP A 135 -60.31 29.19 -7.57
C ASP A 135 -60.23 27.67 -7.39
N PHE A 136 -59.17 27.08 -7.90
CA PHE A 136 -58.96 25.63 -7.94
C PHE A 136 -57.95 25.07 -6.90
N VAL A 137 -57.04 25.88 -6.38
CA VAL A 137 -56.05 25.46 -5.37
C VAL A 137 -55.99 26.56 -4.31
N GLY A 138 -56.49 26.30 -3.11
CA GLY A 138 -56.60 27.28 -2.00
C GLY A 138 -55.32 28.08 -1.78
N GLY A 139 -55.52 29.40 -1.40
CA GLY A 139 -54.45 30.40 -1.34
C GLY A 139 -53.30 30.10 -0.42
N GLU A 140 -53.56 29.69 0.80
CA GLU A 140 -52.54 29.26 1.80
C GLU A 140 -52.58 27.74 1.94
N ASN A 141 -51.40 27.15 2.03
CA ASN A 141 -51.24 25.70 2.23
C ASN A 141 -50.05 25.43 3.17
N THR A 142 -50.37 25.13 4.42
CA THR A 142 -49.38 24.72 5.41
C THR A 142 -49.51 23.23 5.67
N GLN A 143 -48.37 22.54 5.58
CA GLN A 143 -48.27 21.09 5.78
C GLN A 143 -47.12 20.78 6.76
N LEU A 144 -47.41 19.92 7.72
CA LEU A 144 -46.42 19.24 8.53
C LEU A 144 -46.52 17.75 8.24
N GLY A 145 -45.41 17.10 7.95
CA GLY A 145 -45.42 15.69 7.61
C GLY A 145 -44.26 14.92 8.30
N LEU A 146 -44.59 13.68 8.65
CA LEU A 146 -43.62 12.68 9.04
C LEU A 146 -43.74 11.52 8.06
N SER A 147 -42.66 11.14 7.41
CA SER A 147 -42.61 9.99 6.49
C SER A 147 -41.55 9.01 6.91
N ALA A 148 -41.86 7.73 6.78
CA ALA A 148 -40.93 6.65 6.95
C ALA A 148 -40.90 5.81 5.66
N SER A 149 -39.71 5.46 5.18
CA SER A 149 -39.50 4.58 4.04
C SER A 149 -38.51 3.48 4.38
N TYR A 150 -38.82 2.25 3.94
CA TYR A 150 -37.98 1.09 4.18
C TYR A 150 -37.97 0.16 2.98
N GLU A 151 -36.77 -0.12 2.40
CA GLU A 151 -36.63 -1.11 1.33
C GLU A 151 -36.31 -2.50 1.91
N LEU A 152 -37.17 -3.48 1.58
CA LEU A 152 -36.97 -4.87 1.96
C LEU A 152 -35.93 -5.52 1.07
N ASP A 153 -34.75 -5.85 1.62
CA ASP A 153 -33.65 -6.47 0.87
C ASP A 153 -33.85 -7.98 0.68
N LEU A 154 -34.91 -8.38 -0.03
CA LEU A 154 -35.26 -9.78 -0.26
C LEU A 154 -34.20 -10.53 -1.04
N TRP A 155 -33.64 -9.89 -2.05
CA TRP A 155 -32.64 -10.48 -2.95
C TRP A 155 -31.20 -10.27 -2.47
N GLY A 156 -31.02 -9.51 -1.41
CA GLY A 156 -29.71 -9.19 -0.85
C GLY A 156 -28.88 -8.20 -1.68
N ARG A 157 -29.53 -7.33 -2.46
CA ARG A 157 -28.88 -6.26 -3.23
C ARG A 157 -28.14 -5.29 -2.31
N ILE A 158 -28.85 -4.79 -1.29
CA ILE A 158 -28.32 -3.84 -0.30
C ILE A 158 -27.21 -4.51 0.51
N ARG A 159 -27.44 -5.71 1.04
CA ARG A 159 -26.41 -6.47 1.79
C ARG A 159 -25.16 -6.71 0.98
N THR A 160 -25.29 -6.98 -0.31
CA THR A 160 -24.13 -7.22 -1.19
C THR A 160 -23.35 -5.92 -1.45
N GLY A 161 -24.05 -4.78 -1.63
CA GLY A 161 -23.41 -3.46 -1.72
C GLY A 161 -22.62 -3.10 -0.46
N ILE A 162 -23.20 -3.34 0.72
CA ILE A 162 -22.50 -3.12 2.00
C ILE A 162 -21.27 -4.03 2.13
N GLN A 163 -21.34 -5.29 1.66
CA GLN A 163 -20.18 -6.18 1.64
C GLN A 163 -19.06 -5.65 0.72
N ALA A 164 -19.43 -5.02 -0.41
CA ALA A 164 -18.43 -4.37 -1.28
C ALA A 164 -17.73 -3.22 -0.55
N GLU A 165 -18.47 -2.37 0.17
CA GLU A 165 -17.88 -1.27 0.94
C GLU A 165 -17.00 -1.77 2.09
N LYS A 166 -17.39 -2.86 2.79
CA LYS A 166 -16.53 -3.48 3.82
C LYS A 166 -15.20 -3.93 3.26
N LEU A 167 -15.18 -4.55 2.08
CA LEU A 167 -13.96 -4.99 1.41
C LEU A 167 -13.11 -3.79 0.93
N ARG A 168 -13.73 -2.65 0.57
CA ARG A 168 -13.01 -1.40 0.29
C ARG A 168 -12.39 -0.79 1.54
N ALA A 169 -13.10 -0.81 2.67
CA ALA A 169 -12.54 -0.37 3.94
C ALA A 169 -11.36 -1.26 4.37
N GLU A 170 -11.49 -2.58 4.22
CA GLU A 170 -10.40 -3.53 4.45
C GLU A 170 -9.20 -3.25 3.53
N SER A 171 -9.44 -2.94 2.24
CA SER A 171 -8.36 -2.55 1.34
C SER A 171 -7.65 -1.27 1.79
N SER A 172 -8.37 -0.31 2.36
CA SER A 172 -7.79 0.92 2.92
C SER A 172 -6.95 0.66 4.18
N LEU A 173 -7.31 -0.34 5.00
CA LEU A 173 -6.47 -0.79 6.10
C LEU A 173 -5.15 -1.41 5.59
N TYR A 174 -5.22 -2.19 4.51
CA TYR A 174 -4.00 -2.72 3.88
C TYR A 174 -3.14 -1.63 3.25
N ASP A 175 -3.73 -0.55 2.71
CA ASP A 175 -2.98 0.65 2.27
C ASP A 175 -2.21 1.28 3.43
N TYR A 176 -2.82 1.40 4.61
CA TYR A 176 -2.16 1.90 5.81
C TYR A 176 -0.98 1.01 6.23
N ARG A 177 -1.15 -0.32 6.24
CA ARG A 177 -0.08 -1.27 6.54
C ARG A 177 1.06 -1.21 5.53
N ALA A 178 0.75 -1.11 4.24
CA ALA A 178 1.75 -0.94 3.18
C ALA A 178 2.51 0.38 3.31
N ALA A 179 1.82 1.46 3.69
CA ALA A 179 2.45 2.76 3.97
C ALA A 179 3.40 2.70 5.18
N ALA A 180 3.04 1.97 6.24
CA ALA A 180 3.91 1.76 7.41
C ALA A 180 5.19 1.00 7.05
N ILE A 181 5.09 -0.07 6.24
CA ILE A 181 6.27 -0.81 5.73
C ILE A 181 7.14 0.09 4.85
N SER A 182 6.53 0.89 3.97
CA SER A 182 7.27 1.79 3.10
C SER A 182 7.98 2.88 3.90
N LEU A 183 7.32 3.45 4.90
CA LEU A 183 7.89 4.43 5.80
C LEU A 183 9.08 3.84 6.59
N SER A 184 8.94 2.64 7.13
CA SER A 184 10.03 1.97 7.87
C SER A 184 11.26 1.75 6.98
N ALA A 185 11.07 1.34 5.73
CA ALA A 185 12.16 1.18 4.78
C ALA A 185 12.83 2.52 4.41
N GLU A 186 12.05 3.59 4.25
CA GLU A 186 12.57 4.92 3.94
C GLU A 186 13.39 5.50 5.10
N ILE A 187 12.91 5.33 6.34
CA ILE A 187 13.64 5.76 7.55
C ILE A 187 14.97 5.02 7.64
N ALA A 188 14.97 3.69 7.54
CA ALA A 188 16.18 2.90 7.60
C ALA A 188 17.19 3.28 6.47
N ASN A 189 16.69 3.49 5.25
CA ASN A 189 17.52 3.93 4.13
C ASN A 189 18.12 5.31 4.38
N THR A 190 17.33 6.28 4.84
CA THR A 190 17.80 7.65 5.12
C THR A 190 18.79 7.66 6.28
N TRP A 191 18.53 6.88 7.33
CA TRP A 191 19.43 6.72 8.47
C TRP A 191 20.80 6.17 8.04
N TYR A 192 20.83 5.06 7.33
CA TYR A 192 22.10 4.48 6.90
C TYR A 192 22.84 5.31 5.82
N GLN A 193 22.11 6.07 5.00
CA GLN A 193 22.71 7.07 4.13
C GLN A 193 23.38 8.18 4.94
N LEU A 194 22.77 8.63 6.03
CA LEU A 194 23.33 9.64 6.93
C LEU A 194 24.61 9.11 7.60
N LEU A 195 24.59 7.88 8.13
CA LEU A 195 25.76 7.27 8.72
C LEU A 195 26.90 7.11 7.69
N ALA A 196 26.58 6.67 6.48
CA ALA A 196 27.56 6.55 5.39
C ALA A 196 28.17 7.91 5.01
N ALA A 197 27.35 8.97 4.91
CA ALA A 197 27.81 10.32 4.60
C ALA A 197 28.74 10.87 5.70
N LYS A 198 28.43 10.63 6.98
CA LYS A 198 29.28 11.01 8.12
C LYS A 198 30.60 10.24 8.11
N GLU A 199 30.59 8.95 7.80
CA GLU A 199 31.82 8.15 7.66
C GLU A 199 32.69 8.61 6.46
N GLN A 200 32.06 8.93 5.32
CA GLN A 200 32.75 9.49 4.16
C GLN A 200 33.37 10.87 4.50
N LEU A 201 32.69 11.71 5.27
CA LEU A 201 33.22 12.98 5.75
C LEU A 201 34.47 12.76 6.62
N ARG A 202 34.39 11.83 7.59
CA ARG A 202 35.50 11.47 8.47
C ARG A 202 36.74 10.98 7.67
N ILE A 203 36.51 10.09 6.69
CA ILE A 203 37.57 9.61 5.79
C ILE A 203 38.17 10.78 5.02
N THR A 204 37.35 11.66 4.47
CA THR A 204 37.81 12.82 3.67
C THR A 204 38.58 13.82 4.53
N GLU A 205 38.21 14.08 5.76
CA GLU A 205 39.00 14.92 6.67
C GLU A 205 40.38 14.33 6.99
N THR A 206 40.44 13.00 7.17
CA THR A 206 41.75 12.32 7.30
C THR A 206 42.58 12.43 6.02
N GLN A 207 41.94 12.33 4.84
CA GLN A 207 42.61 12.48 3.55
C GLN A 207 43.15 13.91 3.34
N ILE A 208 42.38 14.93 3.74
CA ILE A 208 42.81 16.35 3.71
C ILE A 208 44.06 16.52 4.56
N ALA A 209 44.04 16.06 5.82
CA ALA A 209 45.23 16.17 6.69
C ALA A 209 46.45 15.48 6.08
N THR A 210 46.30 14.25 5.57
CA THR A 210 47.34 13.53 4.87
C THR A 210 47.88 14.31 3.64
N ASN A 211 46.99 14.89 2.84
CA ASN A 211 47.38 15.66 1.66
C ASN A 211 48.06 16.98 2.03
N GLU A 212 47.71 17.60 3.17
CA GLU A 212 48.37 18.80 3.71
C GLU A 212 49.79 18.48 4.20
N ASP A 213 50.00 17.35 4.88
CA ASP A 213 51.33 16.89 5.27
C ASP A 213 52.24 16.61 4.05
N ILE A 214 51.68 15.93 3.06
CA ILE A 214 52.39 15.62 1.82
C ILE A 214 52.78 16.89 1.05
N ILE A 215 51.90 17.91 0.94
CA ILE A 215 52.19 19.14 0.22
C ILE A 215 53.35 19.91 0.90
N GLN A 216 53.46 19.88 2.22
CA GLN A 216 54.58 20.47 2.93
C GLN A 216 55.91 19.75 2.61
N LEU A 217 55.91 18.42 2.61
CA LEU A 217 57.04 17.62 2.25
C LEU A 217 57.50 17.90 0.79
N ILE A 218 56.56 17.90 -0.16
CA ILE A 218 56.84 18.16 -1.57
C ILE A 218 57.34 19.58 -1.78
N ARG A 219 56.81 20.57 -1.05
CA ARG A 219 57.32 21.96 -1.08
C ARG A 219 58.80 22.04 -0.63
N SER A 220 59.14 21.36 0.45
CA SER A 220 60.53 21.33 0.93
C SER A 220 61.48 20.72 -0.09
N ARG A 221 61.08 19.64 -0.74
CA ARG A 221 61.87 19.00 -1.82
C ARG A 221 61.97 19.84 -3.09
N PHE A 222 60.93 20.62 -3.40
CA PHE A 222 60.97 21.56 -4.53
C PHE A 222 61.98 22.69 -4.28
N VAL A 223 61.98 23.27 -3.08
CA VAL A 223 62.99 24.27 -2.69
C VAL A 223 64.40 23.70 -2.77
N GLY A 224 64.57 22.43 -2.40
CA GLY A 224 65.86 21.71 -2.55
C GLY A 224 66.19 21.31 -3.99
N GLY A 225 65.38 21.65 -4.99
CA GLY A 225 65.65 21.34 -6.41
C GLY A 225 65.43 19.85 -6.76
N GLN A 226 64.86 19.04 -5.88
CA GLN A 226 64.73 17.59 -6.05
C GLN A 226 63.49 17.15 -6.84
N ILE A 227 62.49 18.04 -6.99
CA ILE A 227 61.24 17.77 -7.74
C ILE A 227 60.84 18.98 -8.59
N ARG A 228 59.93 18.77 -9.56
CA ARG A 228 59.48 19.77 -10.50
C ARG A 228 58.33 20.59 -9.92
N ALA A 229 58.19 21.85 -10.36
CA ALA A 229 57.06 22.70 -9.97
C ALA A 229 55.70 22.08 -10.32
N VAL A 230 55.60 21.32 -11.44
CA VAL A 230 54.36 20.65 -11.85
C VAL A 230 53.89 19.60 -10.83
N ASP A 231 54.83 18.96 -10.11
CA ASP A 231 54.49 17.93 -9.12
C ASP A 231 53.89 18.57 -7.85
N LEU A 232 54.39 19.77 -7.47
CA LEU A 232 53.80 20.58 -6.42
C LEU A 232 52.39 21.06 -6.79
N LEU A 233 52.18 21.52 -8.03
CA LEU A 233 50.85 21.98 -8.51
C LEU A 233 49.84 20.82 -8.55
N ARG A 234 50.23 19.62 -8.96
CA ARG A 234 49.39 18.43 -8.95
C ARG A 234 48.95 18.02 -7.55
N GLN A 235 49.87 18.05 -6.58
CA GLN A 235 49.55 17.77 -5.19
C GLN A 235 48.57 18.84 -4.63
N ALA A 236 48.81 20.10 -4.94
CA ALA A 236 47.89 21.16 -4.54
C ALA A 236 46.48 20.95 -5.15
N GLN A 237 46.41 20.54 -6.43
CA GLN A 237 45.12 20.20 -7.07
C GLN A 237 44.42 19.03 -6.38
N LEU A 238 45.11 17.96 -6.01
CA LEU A 238 44.54 16.83 -5.27
C LEU A 238 43.99 17.27 -3.89
N LEU A 239 44.75 18.12 -3.19
CA LEU A 239 44.28 18.69 -1.92
C LEU A 239 42.94 19.48 -2.11
N GLU A 240 42.90 20.38 -3.09
CA GLU A 240 41.67 21.16 -3.34
C GLU A 240 40.50 20.28 -3.79
N SER A 241 40.70 19.26 -4.61
CA SER A 241 39.70 18.26 -4.98
C SER A 241 39.19 17.49 -3.76
N THR A 242 40.08 17.13 -2.81
CA THR A 242 39.65 16.48 -1.56
C THR A 242 38.85 17.43 -0.66
N LYS A 243 39.18 18.72 -0.63
CA LYS A 243 38.39 19.75 0.08
C LYS A 243 37.01 19.95 -0.54
N GLU A 244 36.87 19.85 -1.87
CA GLU A 244 35.58 19.85 -2.54
C GLU A 244 34.72 18.68 -2.08
N GLN A 245 35.26 17.46 -2.00
CA GLN A 245 34.50 16.30 -1.48
C GLN A 245 33.97 16.53 -0.07
N ARG A 246 34.72 17.20 0.81
CA ARG A 246 34.24 17.60 2.14
C ARG A 246 32.97 18.46 2.08
N ILE A 247 32.93 19.43 1.13
CA ILE A 247 31.77 20.31 0.95
C ILE A 247 30.54 19.48 0.52
N ILE A 248 30.74 18.56 -0.43
CA ILE A 248 29.69 17.67 -0.92
C ILE A 248 29.12 16.82 0.23
N PHE A 249 29.99 16.18 1.03
CA PHE A 249 29.50 15.34 2.14
C PHE A 249 28.82 16.15 3.24
N LYS A 250 29.30 17.35 3.58
CA LYS A 250 28.61 18.26 4.53
C LYS A 250 27.24 18.66 4.02
N THR A 251 27.10 18.95 2.74
CA THR A 251 25.80 19.26 2.14
C THR A 251 24.86 18.07 2.21
N ASN A 252 25.33 16.86 1.83
CA ASN A 252 24.53 15.65 1.87
C ASN A 252 24.05 15.30 3.28
N ILE A 253 24.91 15.48 4.29
CA ILE A 253 24.56 15.27 5.71
C ILE A 253 23.38 16.20 6.09
N GLY A 254 23.46 17.50 5.81
CA GLY A 254 22.41 18.45 6.14
C GLY A 254 21.07 18.13 5.41
N VAL A 255 21.14 17.71 4.13
CA VAL A 255 19.95 17.29 3.39
C VAL A 255 19.30 16.03 4.00
N LEU A 256 20.12 15.04 4.38
CA LEU A 256 19.63 13.80 4.99
C LEU A 256 19.08 14.02 6.39
N GLU A 257 19.66 14.89 7.19
CA GLU A 257 19.14 15.31 8.50
C GLU A 257 17.78 16.00 8.37
N ASN A 258 17.62 16.88 7.38
CA ASN A 258 16.33 17.52 7.09
C ASN A 258 15.29 16.48 6.62
N GLN A 259 15.67 15.55 5.75
CA GLN A 259 14.77 14.49 5.29
C GLN A 259 14.33 13.60 6.46
N LEU A 260 15.26 13.20 7.32
CA LEU A 260 14.94 12.37 8.48
C LEU A 260 14.01 13.12 9.46
N ALA A 261 14.22 14.42 9.69
CA ALA A 261 13.32 15.24 10.52
C ALA A 261 11.88 15.23 9.96
N VAL A 262 11.71 15.37 8.64
CA VAL A 262 10.38 15.31 8.00
C VAL A 262 9.74 13.92 8.15
N LEU A 263 10.51 12.84 8.00
CA LEU A 263 10.03 11.48 8.21
C LEU A 263 9.57 11.24 9.65
N LEU A 264 10.23 11.90 10.61
CA LEU A 264 9.86 11.88 12.03
C LEU A 264 8.70 12.84 12.39
N GLY A 265 8.10 13.53 11.40
CA GLY A 265 7.06 14.53 11.65
C GLY A 265 7.56 15.78 12.38
N GLN A 266 8.85 16.08 12.28
CA GLN A 266 9.51 17.22 12.94
C GLN A 266 9.91 18.29 11.93
N GLN A 267 10.09 19.52 12.43
CA GLN A 267 10.62 20.59 11.59
C GLN A 267 12.08 20.32 11.22
N PRO A 268 12.50 20.60 9.97
CA PRO A 268 13.91 20.64 9.60
C PRO A 268 14.71 21.56 10.54
N GLN A 269 16.03 21.37 10.63
CA GLN A 269 16.95 22.12 11.51
C GLN A 269 17.01 21.63 12.98
N LYS A 270 16.25 20.62 13.38
CA LYS A 270 16.47 19.97 14.65
C LYS A 270 17.67 19.03 14.51
N LEU A 271 18.80 19.39 15.12
CA LEU A 271 20.01 18.56 15.10
C LEU A 271 19.72 17.20 15.73
N LEU A 272 19.95 16.14 14.95
CA LEU A 272 19.94 14.77 15.46
C LEU A 272 21.33 14.46 16.00
N GLU A 273 21.43 14.21 17.29
CA GLU A 273 22.67 13.72 17.90
C GLU A 273 22.87 12.26 17.46
N VAL A 274 23.87 12.04 16.61
CA VAL A 274 24.28 10.72 16.16
C VAL A 274 25.49 10.29 16.98
N GLU A 275 25.30 9.34 17.87
CA GLU A 275 26.36 8.90 18.79
C GLU A 275 27.50 8.20 18.09
N THR A 276 27.22 7.38 17.07
CA THR A 276 28.24 6.65 16.31
C THR A 276 27.92 6.65 14.81
N ALA A 277 28.92 6.99 13.99
CA ALA A 277 28.77 7.01 12.53
C ALA A 277 29.37 5.73 11.89
N ILE A 278 29.03 4.56 12.45
CA ILE A 278 29.54 3.27 11.96
C ILE A 278 28.39 2.50 11.29
N LEU A 279 28.61 2.06 10.05
CA LEU A 279 27.67 1.19 9.38
C LEU A 279 27.61 -0.18 10.07
N PRO A 280 26.41 -0.75 10.30
CA PRO A 280 26.23 -2.00 11.00
C PRO A 280 26.77 -3.18 10.19
N THR A 281 27.08 -4.27 10.91
CA THR A 281 27.29 -5.58 10.29
C THR A 281 25.93 -6.14 9.88
N LEU A 282 25.82 -6.60 8.64
CA LEU A 282 24.56 -7.11 8.12
C LEU A 282 24.13 -8.41 8.81
N PRO A 283 22.84 -8.54 9.16
CA PRO A 283 22.29 -9.81 9.66
C PRO A 283 22.36 -10.88 8.57
N LYS A 284 22.12 -12.15 8.97
CA LYS A 284 22.00 -13.24 8.00
C LYS A 284 20.84 -12.97 7.02
N VAL A 285 20.96 -13.51 5.80
CA VAL A 285 19.91 -13.38 4.78
C VAL A 285 18.63 -14.00 5.32
N PRO A 286 17.48 -13.28 5.23
CA PRO A 286 16.21 -13.80 5.72
C PRO A 286 15.70 -14.96 4.87
N SER A 287 14.90 -15.84 5.48
CA SER A 287 14.17 -16.88 4.77
C SER A 287 13.08 -16.26 3.89
N THR A 288 13.02 -16.69 2.63
CA THR A 288 11.99 -16.19 1.70
C THR A 288 10.62 -16.81 1.93
N GLY A 289 10.56 -17.95 2.63
CA GLY A 289 9.33 -18.73 2.74
C GLY A 289 8.87 -19.32 1.40
N LEU A 290 7.65 -19.82 1.38
CA LEU A 290 7.01 -20.25 0.14
C LEU A 290 6.37 -19.05 -0.58
N PRO A 291 6.35 -19.03 -1.92
CA PRO A 291 5.72 -17.97 -2.69
C PRO A 291 4.26 -17.70 -2.31
N LEU A 292 3.50 -18.75 -1.98
CA LEU A 292 2.12 -18.62 -1.52
C LEU A 292 1.98 -17.89 -0.17
N GLU A 293 2.97 -18.05 0.74
CA GLU A 293 3.00 -17.33 2.01
C GLU A 293 3.25 -15.83 1.79
N LEU A 294 4.09 -15.48 0.82
CA LEU A 294 4.32 -14.09 0.44
C LEU A 294 3.02 -13.41 0.04
N VAL A 295 2.19 -14.07 -0.78
CA VAL A 295 0.88 -13.53 -1.21
C VAL A 295 -0.04 -13.29 0.00
N ARG A 296 0.03 -14.13 1.03
CA ARG A 296 -0.80 -13.98 2.23
C ARG A 296 -0.28 -12.93 3.21
N ARG A 297 1.02 -12.62 3.19
CA ARG A 297 1.64 -11.71 4.16
C ARG A 297 1.68 -10.26 3.67
N ARG A 298 1.89 -10.02 2.39
CA ARG A 298 2.08 -8.67 1.82
C ARG A 298 0.78 -7.87 1.80
N PRO A 299 0.75 -6.69 2.46
CA PRO A 299 -0.46 -5.86 2.50
C PRO A 299 -0.90 -5.34 1.13
N ASP A 300 0.03 -5.04 0.21
CA ASP A 300 -0.28 -4.59 -1.15
C ASP A 300 -1.02 -5.65 -1.97
N LEU A 301 -0.68 -6.93 -1.79
CA LEU A 301 -1.38 -8.05 -2.41
C LEU A 301 -2.75 -8.29 -1.77
N GLN A 302 -2.82 -8.22 -0.43
CA GLN A 302 -4.09 -8.31 0.31
C GLN A 302 -5.06 -7.19 -0.11
N ARG A 303 -4.56 -5.96 -0.28
CA ARG A 303 -5.31 -4.83 -0.81
C ARG A 303 -5.89 -5.12 -2.20
N SER A 304 -5.05 -5.55 -3.12
CA SER A 304 -5.47 -5.84 -4.50
C SER A 304 -6.50 -6.95 -4.55
N TYR A 305 -6.36 -7.98 -3.71
CA TYR A 305 -7.32 -9.07 -3.56
C TYR A 305 -8.65 -8.58 -2.96
N ALA A 306 -8.62 -7.75 -1.91
CA ALA A 306 -9.82 -7.15 -1.32
C ALA A 306 -10.60 -6.31 -2.33
N LEU A 307 -9.92 -5.52 -3.18
CA LEU A 307 -10.55 -4.76 -4.26
C LEU A 307 -11.17 -5.66 -5.35
N LEU A 308 -10.54 -6.79 -5.67
CA LEU A 308 -11.12 -7.79 -6.57
C LEU A 308 -12.40 -8.39 -5.99
N LEU A 309 -12.39 -8.75 -4.71
CA LEU A 309 -13.58 -9.24 -4.02
C LEU A 309 -14.69 -8.17 -3.94
N ALA A 310 -14.32 -6.90 -3.71
CA ALA A 310 -15.28 -5.80 -3.73
C ALA A 310 -15.97 -5.67 -5.10
N ALA A 311 -15.20 -5.73 -6.20
CA ALA A 311 -15.75 -5.70 -7.55
C ALA A 311 -16.66 -6.92 -7.86
N ASP A 312 -16.35 -8.08 -7.30
CA ASP A 312 -17.24 -9.26 -7.39
C ASP A 312 -18.58 -9.01 -6.67
N ARG A 313 -18.56 -8.35 -5.49
CA ARG A 313 -19.77 -7.96 -4.78
C ARG A 313 -20.58 -6.89 -5.53
N ASP A 314 -19.91 -5.93 -6.17
CA ASP A 314 -20.57 -4.94 -7.01
C ASP A 314 -21.28 -5.58 -8.21
N LEU A 315 -20.63 -6.52 -8.88
CA LEU A 315 -21.22 -7.31 -9.95
C LEU A 315 -22.46 -8.07 -9.45
N ALA A 316 -22.35 -8.73 -8.29
CA ALA A 316 -23.47 -9.44 -7.69
C ALA A 316 -24.64 -8.50 -7.34
N SER A 317 -24.37 -7.29 -6.82
CA SER A 317 -25.37 -6.27 -6.56
C SER A 317 -26.03 -5.76 -7.85
N ALA A 318 -25.26 -5.54 -8.91
CA ALA A 318 -25.75 -5.14 -10.23
C ALA A 318 -26.67 -6.22 -10.84
N ILE A 319 -26.31 -7.50 -10.73
CA ILE A 319 -27.14 -8.61 -11.18
C ILE A 319 -28.48 -8.63 -10.44
N LYS A 320 -28.44 -8.42 -9.11
CA LYS A 320 -29.64 -8.38 -8.25
C LYS A 320 -30.58 -7.20 -8.57
N SER A 321 -30.09 -6.16 -9.22
CA SER A 321 -30.91 -5.02 -9.67
C SER A 321 -31.92 -5.38 -10.77
N LYS A 322 -31.86 -6.59 -11.36
CA LYS A 322 -32.88 -7.12 -12.27
C LYS A 322 -34.17 -7.51 -11.57
N TYR A 323 -34.11 -7.78 -10.27
CA TYR A 323 -35.26 -8.30 -9.52
C TYR A 323 -36.18 -7.16 -9.02
N PRO A 324 -37.48 -7.46 -8.80
CA PRO A 324 -38.41 -6.48 -8.25
C PRO A 324 -37.92 -5.96 -6.88
N ARG A 325 -38.04 -4.65 -6.67
CA ARG A 325 -37.80 -4.01 -5.36
C ARG A 325 -39.10 -3.90 -4.60
N MET A 326 -39.04 -4.17 -3.31
CA MET A 326 -40.17 -4.03 -2.40
C MET A 326 -39.83 -2.98 -1.35
N SER A 327 -40.71 -2.01 -1.19
CA SER A 327 -40.59 -0.98 -0.16
C SER A 327 -41.89 -0.82 0.63
N LEU A 328 -41.73 -0.52 1.91
CA LEU A 328 -42.78 -0.12 2.82
C LEU A 328 -42.65 1.38 3.06
N GLY A 329 -43.79 2.08 3.00
CA GLY A 329 -43.85 3.50 3.33
C GLY A 329 -44.95 3.74 4.35
N ALA A 330 -44.68 4.63 5.29
CA ALA A 330 -45.67 5.18 6.20
C ALA A 330 -45.57 6.70 6.14
N ARG A 331 -46.71 7.37 6.10
CA ARG A 331 -46.81 8.84 6.10
C ARG A 331 -47.89 9.28 7.04
N GLY A 332 -47.56 10.25 7.92
CA GLY A 332 -48.50 11.03 8.67
C GLY A 332 -48.38 12.49 8.28
N GLN A 333 -49.47 13.19 8.04
CA GLN A 333 -49.44 14.59 7.67
C GLN A 333 -50.60 15.37 8.31
N LEU A 334 -50.29 16.60 8.67
CA LEU A 334 -51.22 17.66 9.05
C LEU A 334 -51.26 18.62 7.86
N ARG A 335 -52.43 19.03 7.44
CA ARG A 335 -52.60 19.99 6.35
C ARG A 335 -53.72 20.94 6.63
N SER A 336 -53.48 22.23 6.47
CA SER A 336 -54.50 23.28 6.60
C SER A 336 -54.26 24.43 5.66
N ASN A 337 -55.31 25.16 5.32
CA ASN A 337 -55.23 26.42 4.59
C ASN A 337 -54.86 27.60 5.53
N ASN A 338 -55.04 27.44 6.85
CA ASN A 338 -54.70 28.44 7.87
C ASN A 338 -53.86 27.79 8.95
N PHE A 339 -52.89 28.51 9.49
CA PHE A 339 -52.01 27.99 10.54
C PHE A 339 -52.77 27.60 11.81
N ASP A 340 -53.84 28.33 12.15
CA ASP A 340 -54.62 28.13 13.38
C ASP A 340 -55.31 26.76 13.42
N ASN A 341 -55.70 26.22 12.26
CA ASN A 341 -56.45 24.94 12.16
C ASN A 341 -55.56 23.79 11.70
N LEU A 342 -54.24 23.95 11.75
CA LEU A 342 -53.28 22.97 11.24
C LEU A 342 -53.39 21.60 11.93
N PHE A 343 -53.68 21.59 13.23
CA PHE A 343 -53.79 20.37 14.04
C PHE A 343 -55.15 19.67 13.98
N GLU A 344 -56.15 20.28 13.36
CA GLU A 344 -57.51 19.70 13.23
C GLU A 344 -57.56 18.66 12.10
N ASN A 345 -56.75 18.82 11.06
CA ASN A 345 -56.79 17.98 9.87
C ASN A 345 -55.53 17.10 9.80
N TRP A 346 -55.67 15.86 10.23
CA TRP A 346 -54.58 14.89 10.14
C TRP A 346 -54.99 13.69 9.29
N ALA A 347 -53.97 13.12 8.60
CA ALA A 347 -54.13 11.91 7.80
C ALA A 347 -52.90 11.04 7.97
N TYR A 348 -53.08 9.73 7.92
CA TYR A 348 -51.98 8.78 7.87
C TYR A 348 -52.22 7.75 6.77
N SER A 349 -51.13 7.22 6.23
CA SER A 349 -51.16 6.13 5.25
C SER A 349 -50.00 5.17 5.49
N ILE A 350 -50.28 3.89 5.24
CA ILE A 350 -49.26 2.84 5.17
C ILE A 350 -49.38 2.20 3.80
N ALA A 351 -48.27 2.12 3.05
CA ALA A 351 -48.25 1.60 1.69
C ALA A 351 -47.10 0.59 1.50
N GLY A 352 -47.40 -0.48 0.79
CA GLY A 352 -46.38 -1.39 0.26
C GLY A 352 -46.25 -1.17 -1.26
N ASN A 353 -45.04 -0.97 -1.75
CA ASN A 353 -44.78 -0.78 -3.18
C ASN A 353 -43.90 -1.91 -3.70
N ILE A 354 -44.26 -2.43 -4.87
CA ILE A 354 -43.42 -3.38 -5.63
C ILE A 354 -43.09 -2.74 -6.98
N LEU A 355 -41.80 -2.57 -7.26
CA LEU A 355 -41.31 -1.99 -8.50
C LEU A 355 -40.47 -3.03 -9.24
N ALA A 356 -40.99 -3.55 -10.36
CA ALA A 356 -40.32 -4.49 -11.23
C ALA A 356 -39.78 -3.77 -12.50
N PRO A 357 -38.48 -3.82 -12.81
CA PRO A 357 -37.96 -3.24 -14.02
C PRO A 357 -38.31 -4.11 -15.23
N LEU A 358 -39.30 -3.71 -16.03
CA LEU A 358 -39.74 -4.44 -17.23
C LEU A 358 -38.91 -4.04 -18.47
N PHE A 359 -38.74 -2.74 -18.68
CA PHE A 359 -37.96 -2.22 -19.81
C PHE A 359 -37.25 -0.93 -19.43
N TYR A 360 -35.90 -0.96 -19.48
CA TYR A 360 -35.01 0.16 -19.15
C TYR A 360 -33.98 0.41 -20.27
N GLY A 361 -34.32 0.14 -21.53
CA GLY A 361 -33.43 0.46 -22.68
C GLY A 361 -32.02 -0.10 -22.57
N ASN A 362 -31.86 -1.34 -22.07
CA ASN A 362 -30.55 -1.99 -21.79
C ASN A 362 -29.73 -1.40 -20.62
N GLN A 363 -30.18 -0.38 -19.91
CA GLN A 363 -29.44 0.25 -18.82
C GLN A 363 -28.91 -0.78 -17.79
N ILE A 364 -29.78 -1.62 -17.24
CA ILE A 364 -29.41 -2.65 -16.25
C ILE A 364 -28.41 -3.65 -16.85
N LYS A 365 -28.62 -4.07 -18.09
CA LYS A 365 -27.70 -5.01 -18.77
C LYS A 365 -26.34 -4.41 -19.01
N SER A 366 -26.27 -3.13 -19.38
CA SER A 366 -25.02 -2.41 -19.58
C SER A 366 -24.29 -2.18 -18.25
N GLU A 367 -25.02 -1.90 -17.17
CA GLU A 367 -24.43 -1.78 -15.83
C GLU A 367 -23.81 -3.10 -15.34
N ILE A 368 -24.45 -4.24 -15.62
CA ILE A 368 -23.88 -5.56 -15.32
C ILE A 368 -22.60 -5.80 -16.13
N ARG A 369 -22.62 -5.50 -17.44
CA ARG A 369 -21.41 -5.63 -18.29
C ARG A 369 -20.28 -4.72 -17.81
N ARG A 370 -20.60 -3.50 -17.36
CA ARG A 370 -19.63 -2.59 -16.78
C ARG A 370 -18.96 -3.19 -15.54
N ASN A 371 -19.75 -3.72 -14.61
CA ASN A 371 -19.23 -4.33 -13.38
C ASN A 371 -18.45 -5.62 -13.67
N GLU A 372 -18.86 -6.40 -14.69
CA GLU A 372 -18.12 -7.57 -15.13
C GLU A 372 -16.73 -7.19 -15.69
N ALA A 373 -16.66 -6.14 -16.52
CA ALA A 373 -15.40 -5.62 -17.04
C ALA A 373 -14.50 -5.07 -15.91
N VAL A 374 -15.08 -4.35 -14.92
CA VAL A 374 -14.34 -3.88 -13.75
C VAL A 374 -13.80 -5.05 -12.93
N LYS A 375 -14.59 -6.11 -12.70
CA LYS A 375 -14.10 -7.33 -12.03
C LYS A 375 -12.91 -7.95 -12.77
N GLN A 376 -12.98 -8.08 -14.11
CA GLN A 376 -11.86 -8.60 -14.92
C GLN A 376 -10.64 -7.69 -14.84
N GLN A 377 -10.83 -6.37 -14.88
CA GLN A 377 -9.74 -5.41 -14.67
C GLN A 377 -9.04 -5.65 -13.33
N ARG A 378 -9.79 -5.76 -12.22
CA ARG A 378 -9.23 -6.03 -10.89
C ARG A 378 -8.51 -7.37 -10.80
N LEU A 379 -8.99 -8.38 -11.52
CA LEU A 379 -8.32 -9.68 -11.61
C LEU A 379 -6.92 -9.56 -12.23
N PHE A 380 -6.81 -8.83 -13.35
CA PHE A 380 -5.52 -8.63 -14.01
C PHE A 380 -4.60 -7.71 -13.17
N GLU A 381 -5.13 -6.70 -12.50
CA GLU A 381 -4.37 -5.85 -11.57
C GLU A 381 -3.79 -6.68 -10.40
N TYR A 382 -4.57 -7.60 -9.83
CA TYR A 382 -4.10 -8.53 -8.80
C TYR A 382 -3.01 -9.47 -9.33
N GLY A 383 -3.18 -10.02 -10.53
CA GLY A 383 -2.15 -10.84 -11.18
C GLY A 383 -0.85 -10.07 -11.40
N GLN A 384 -0.94 -8.84 -11.92
CA GLN A 384 0.25 -7.99 -12.12
C GLN A 384 0.94 -7.64 -10.79
N ALA A 385 0.18 -7.30 -9.75
CA ALA A 385 0.74 -7.04 -8.42
C ALA A 385 1.48 -8.25 -7.87
N THR A 386 0.93 -9.45 -8.06
CA THR A 386 1.56 -10.72 -7.65
C THR A 386 2.89 -10.92 -8.37
N LEU A 387 2.94 -10.77 -9.70
CA LEU A 387 4.19 -10.89 -10.46
C LEU A 387 5.24 -9.86 -10.04
N THR A 388 4.81 -8.62 -9.77
CA THR A 388 5.70 -7.56 -9.29
C THR A 388 6.28 -7.91 -7.92
N ALA A 389 5.47 -8.46 -7.02
CA ALA A 389 5.93 -8.90 -5.70
C ALA A 389 7.02 -9.99 -5.80
N PHE A 390 6.85 -10.97 -6.69
CA PHE A 390 7.88 -11.99 -6.94
C PHE A 390 9.15 -11.38 -7.53
N GLN A 391 9.01 -10.48 -8.49
CA GLN A 391 10.16 -9.77 -9.09
C GLN A 391 10.94 -8.99 -8.01
N GLU A 392 10.26 -8.32 -7.07
CA GLU A 392 10.92 -7.57 -5.99
C GLU A 392 11.75 -8.50 -5.10
N VAL A 393 11.24 -9.67 -4.74
CA VAL A 393 12.00 -10.65 -3.93
C VAL A 393 13.21 -11.18 -4.69
N GLU A 394 13.03 -11.65 -5.92
CA GLU A 394 14.12 -12.16 -6.76
C GLU A 394 15.21 -11.10 -7.00
N ASN A 395 14.79 -9.86 -7.31
CA ASN A 395 15.75 -8.77 -7.48
C ASN A 395 16.48 -8.45 -6.16
N GLY A 396 15.78 -8.48 -5.03
CA GLY A 396 16.36 -8.25 -3.71
C GLY A 396 17.43 -9.30 -3.37
N LEU A 397 17.13 -10.57 -3.61
CA LEU A 397 18.08 -11.68 -3.41
C LEU A 397 19.31 -11.57 -4.31
N LEU A 398 19.09 -11.26 -5.59
CA LEU A 398 20.20 -11.08 -6.55
C LEU A 398 21.07 -9.89 -6.15
N GLN A 399 20.47 -8.74 -5.81
CA GLN A 399 21.20 -7.54 -5.43
C GLN A 399 21.99 -7.76 -4.14
N ASP A 400 21.42 -8.39 -3.12
CA ASP A 400 22.12 -8.68 -1.86
C ASP A 400 23.38 -9.52 -2.11
N ARG A 401 23.25 -10.60 -2.90
CA ARG A 401 24.39 -11.47 -3.26
C ARG A 401 25.47 -10.71 -4.04
N MET A 402 25.08 -9.97 -5.08
CA MET A 402 26.04 -9.26 -5.92
C MET A 402 26.74 -8.11 -5.18
N GLN A 403 26.03 -7.41 -4.29
CA GLN A 403 26.66 -6.36 -3.47
C GLN A 403 27.65 -6.96 -2.46
N LYS A 404 27.37 -8.12 -1.88
CA LYS A 404 28.33 -8.84 -1.02
C LYS A 404 29.63 -9.17 -1.76
N GLU A 405 29.53 -9.70 -2.98
CA GLU A 405 30.69 -10.00 -3.82
C GLU A 405 31.44 -8.73 -4.20
N ARG A 406 30.74 -7.63 -4.49
CA ARG A 406 31.31 -6.33 -4.79
C ARG A 406 32.12 -5.75 -3.62
N VAL A 407 31.53 -5.77 -2.40
CA VAL A 407 32.24 -5.31 -1.19
C VAL A 407 33.54 -6.08 -1.01
N ALA A 408 33.52 -7.42 -1.06
CA ALA A 408 34.71 -8.26 -0.94
C ALA A 408 35.75 -7.98 -2.05
N ASN A 409 35.32 -7.63 -3.25
CA ASN A 409 36.20 -7.26 -4.35
C ASN A 409 36.89 -5.90 -4.08
N ILE A 410 36.13 -4.88 -3.66
CA ILE A 410 36.68 -3.55 -3.33
C ILE A 410 37.63 -3.65 -2.14
N GLU A 411 37.37 -4.47 -1.13
CA GLU A 411 38.28 -4.70 -0.01
C GLU A 411 39.61 -5.27 -0.48
N ARG A 412 39.61 -6.23 -1.41
CA ARG A 412 40.85 -6.74 -2.00
C ARG A 412 41.60 -5.67 -2.84
N GLN A 413 40.85 -4.87 -3.63
CA GLN A 413 41.44 -3.77 -4.38
C GLN A 413 42.10 -2.73 -3.46
N LEU A 414 41.42 -2.36 -2.37
CA LEU A 414 41.93 -1.42 -1.40
C LEU A 414 43.22 -1.94 -0.74
N GLN A 415 43.26 -3.23 -0.37
CA GLN A 415 44.48 -3.85 0.19
C GLN A 415 45.66 -3.80 -0.80
N LEU A 416 45.40 -4.09 -2.08
CA LEU A 416 46.43 -4.03 -3.12
C LEU A 416 46.90 -2.59 -3.39
N ALA A 417 45.96 -1.64 -3.44
CA ALA A 417 46.27 -0.22 -3.65
C ALA A 417 47.08 0.36 -2.48
N ALA A 418 46.72 0.02 -1.24
CA ALA A 418 47.49 0.44 -0.06
C ALA A 418 48.92 -0.12 -0.05
N ASN A 419 49.08 -1.40 -0.43
CA ASN A 419 50.42 -2.01 -0.55
C ASN A 419 51.23 -1.37 -1.68
N SER A 420 50.60 -1.14 -2.85
CA SER A 420 51.23 -0.46 -4.00
C SER A 420 51.67 0.95 -3.64
N ASN A 421 50.79 1.74 -3.00
CA ASN A 421 51.08 3.11 -2.59
C ASN A 421 52.26 3.17 -1.59
N LYS A 422 52.30 2.22 -0.64
CA LYS A 422 53.43 2.09 0.28
C LYS A 422 54.75 1.82 -0.47
N GLN A 423 54.74 0.90 -1.46
CA GLN A 423 55.93 0.57 -2.25
C GLN A 423 56.37 1.75 -3.11
N LEU A 424 55.44 2.41 -3.83
CA LEU A 424 55.73 3.59 -4.64
C LEU A 424 56.32 4.73 -3.81
N SER A 425 55.84 4.91 -2.58
CA SER A 425 56.38 5.91 -1.66
C SER A 425 57.84 5.60 -1.32
N VAL A 426 58.20 4.33 -1.02
CA VAL A 426 59.59 3.90 -0.75
C VAL A 426 60.46 4.10 -1.98
N GLU A 427 60.00 3.71 -3.16
CA GLU A 427 60.76 3.88 -4.42
C GLU A 427 61.01 5.36 -4.75
N PHE A 428 60.00 6.21 -4.54
CA PHE A 428 60.16 7.66 -4.71
C PHE A 428 61.21 8.25 -3.75
N PHE A 429 61.17 7.87 -2.47
CA PHE A 429 62.19 8.34 -1.51
C PHE A 429 63.60 7.90 -1.87
N ASN A 430 63.77 6.75 -2.52
CA ASN A 430 65.07 6.22 -2.98
C ASN A 430 65.39 6.70 -4.40
N GLY A 431 64.62 7.51 -5.05
CA GLY A 431 64.89 8.05 -6.40
C GLY A 431 64.56 7.09 -7.56
N PHE A 432 63.93 5.95 -7.31
CA PHE A 432 63.60 4.94 -8.32
C PHE A 432 62.29 5.19 -9.06
N SER A 433 61.38 6.00 -8.50
CA SER A 433 60.07 6.30 -9.09
C SER A 433 59.80 7.81 -9.10
N PRO A 434 59.13 8.36 -10.14
CA PRO A 434 58.72 9.75 -10.18
C PRO A 434 57.56 9.98 -9.19
N TYR A 435 57.43 11.23 -8.70
CA TYR A 435 56.37 11.60 -7.77
C TYR A 435 54.97 11.35 -8.35
N LEU A 436 54.80 11.43 -9.66
CA LEU A 436 53.52 11.20 -10.33
C LEU A 436 52.91 9.83 -9.99
N ASP A 437 53.74 8.78 -9.89
CA ASP A 437 53.28 7.41 -9.59
C ASP A 437 52.76 7.32 -8.15
N VAL A 438 53.44 7.97 -7.19
CA VAL A 438 52.97 8.09 -5.80
C VAL A 438 51.64 8.84 -5.74
N LEU A 439 51.49 9.96 -6.47
CA LEU A 439 50.29 10.77 -6.52
C LEU A 439 49.11 9.96 -7.03
N LEU A 440 49.25 9.23 -8.14
CA LEU A 440 48.22 8.39 -8.73
C LEU A 440 47.84 7.22 -7.79
N GLY A 441 48.84 6.57 -7.17
CA GLY A 441 48.60 5.50 -6.19
C GLY A 441 47.82 6.00 -4.97
N LEU A 442 48.13 7.20 -4.47
CA LEU A 442 47.47 7.82 -3.34
C LEU A 442 46.02 8.17 -3.69
N ASP A 443 45.79 8.82 -4.83
CA ASP A 443 44.44 9.19 -5.27
C ASP A 443 43.57 7.95 -5.43
N GLN A 444 44.05 6.89 -6.05
CA GLN A 444 43.34 5.63 -6.21
C GLN A 444 43.03 4.96 -4.86
N GLU A 445 43.95 4.92 -3.91
CA GLU A 445 43.71 4.38 -2.58
C GLU A 445 42.62 5.21 -1.86
N GLN A 446 42.71 6.54 -1.91
CA GLN A 446 41.74 7.44 -1.31
C GLN A 446 40.34 7.24 -1.91
N GLN A 447 40.25 7.07 -3.23
CA GLN A 447 38.97 6.80 -3.92
C GLN A 447 38.39 5.45 -3.49
N LEU A 448 39.19 4.38 -3.46
CA LEU A 448 38.73 3.04 -3.04
C LEU A 448 38.22 3.01 -1.60
N ARG A 449 38.76 3.81 -0.69
CA ARG A 449 38.24 3.96 0.68
C ARG A 449 36.82 4.52 0.69
N ARG A 450 36.55 5.55 -0.12
CA ARG A 450 35.22 6.13 -0.28
C ARG A 450 34.23 5.15 -0.97
N ASP A 451 34.73 4.45 -2.00
CA ASP A 451 33.93 3.46 -2.74
C ASP A 451 33.52 2.28 -1.88
N LEU A 452 34.39 1.87 -0.92
CA LEU A 452 34.05 0.81 0.04
C LEU A 452 32.87 1.19 0.92
N VAL A 453 32.83 2.44 1.45
CA VAL A 453 31.67 2.92 2.24
C VAL A 453 30.40 2.93 1.37
N THR A 454 30.53 3.41 0.13
CA THR A 454 29.40 3.41 -0.81
C THR A 454 28.89 2.00 -1.13
N ALA A 455 29.80 1.04 -1.31
CA ALA A 455 29.45 -0.35 -1.61
C ALA A 455 28.76 -1.03 -0.40
N ARG A 456 29.26 -0.78 0.82
CA ARG A 456 28.63 -1.27 2.06
C ARG A 456 27.23 -0.66 2.25
N LEU A 457 27.06 0.64 2.02
CA LEU A 457 25.74 1.27 2.03
C LEU A 457 24.77 0.61 1.05
N ARG A 458 25.21 0.39 -0.20
CA ARG A 458 24.36 -0.27 -1.21
C ARG A 458 23.99 -1.69 -0.82
N GLN A 459 24.87 -2.41 -0.14
CA GLN A 459 24.57 -3.73 0.39
C GLN A 459 23.49 -3.68 1.49
N ILE A 460 23.59 -2.68 2.40
CA ILE A 460 22.55 -2.43 3.43
C ILE A 460 21.21 -2.10 2.75
N GLN A 461 21.20 -1.21 1.75
CA GLN A 461 19.99 -0.83 1.02
C GLN A 461 19.36 -2.02 0.28
N ALA A 462 20.16 -2.91 -0.32
CA ALA A 462 19.67 -4.14 -0.93
C ALA A 462 19.00 -5.05 0.12
N ARG A 463 19.57 -5.16 1.32
CA ARG A 463 19.00 -5.92 2.42
C ARG A 463 17.70 -5.31 2.95
N ILE A 464 17.62 -3.99 3.10
CA ILE A 464 16.38 -3.27 3.46
C ILE A 464 15.31 -3.52 2.41
N GLY A 465 15.66 -3.43 1.11
CA GLY A 465 14.74 -3.74 0.01
C GLY A 465 14.20 -5.17 0.07
N LEU A 466 15.05 -6.14 0.40
CA LEU A 466 14.64 -7.54 0.58
C LEU A 466 13.70 -7.71 1.78
N TYR A 467 13.99 -7.11 2.93
CA TYR A 467 13.10 -7.13 4.09
C TYR A 467 11.74 -6.50 3.76
N ARG A 468 11.72 -5.35 3.09
CA ARG A 468 10.48 -4.71 2.64
C ARG A 468 9.67 -5.62 1.71
N ALA A 469 10.33 -6.32 0.79
CA ALA A 469 9.67 -7.23 -0.15
C ALA A 469 9.09 -8.49 0.52
N LEU A 470 9.70 -8.95 1.64
CA LEU A 470 9.29 -10.13 2.40
C LEU A 470 8.40 -9.80 3.60
N ALA A 471 8.38 -8.53 4.06
CA ALA A 471 7.67 -8.15 5.28
C ALA A 471 6.16 -8.35 5.15
N GLY A 472 5.59 -9.03 6.13
CA GLY A 472 4.18 -8.95 6.47
C GLY A 472 3.93 -7.64 7.24
N GLY A 473 2.71 -7.12 7.24
CA GLY A 473 2.40 -5.93 8.04
C GLY A 473 2.71 -6.16 9.53
N PHE A 474 3.23 -5.14 10.20
CA PHE A 474 3.36 -5.12 11.66
C PHE A 474 2.22 -4.30 12.27
N GLU A 475 1.85 -4.65 13.51
CA GLU A 475 0.85 -3.89 14.23
C GLU A 475 1.43 -2.52 14.62
N THR A 476 0.74 -1.48 14.23
CA THR A 476 1.03 -0.13 14.70
C THR A 476 0.16 0.16 15.91
N THR A 477 0.64 0.96 16.85
CA THR A 477 -0.04 1.30 18.12
C THR A 477 -1.35 2.08 17.96
N ARG A 478 -1.84 2.29 16.73
CA ARG A 478 -3.11 2.97 16.46
C ARG A 478 -4.26 1.98 16.62
N GLU A 479 -5.06 2.20 17.67
CA GLU A 479 -6.25 1.39 17.92
C GLU A 479 -7.27 1.55 16.79
N ILE A 480 -7.77 0.42 16.29
CA ILE A 480 -8.98 0.42 15.46
C ILE A 480 -10.11 0.90 16.37
N PRO A 481 -10.86 1.97 15.99
CA PRO A 481 -12.02 2.37 16.78
C PRO A 481 -12.97 1.18 16.83
N ILE A 482 -13.05 0.54 17.99
CA ILE A 482 -14.10 -0.45 18.24
C ILE A 482 -15.41 0.30 18.01
N GLU A 483 -16.26 -0.19 17.11
CA GLU A 483 -17.64 0.30 16.91
C GLU A 483 -18.24 0.56 18.30
N LYS A 484 -18.19 1.81 18.75
CA LYS A 484 -19.07 2.21 19.85
C LYS A 484 -20.45 2.03 19.26
N GLU A 485 -21.10 0.94 19.65
CA GLU A 485 -22.52 0.71 19.38
C GLU A 485 -23.23 2.04 19.53
N ILE A 486 -23.71 2.56 18.41
CA ILE A 486 -24.67 3.65 18.41
C ILE A 486 -25.92 3.05 19.04
N LYS A 487 -26.06 3.26 20.37
CA LYS A 487 -27.27 2.99 21.12
C LYS A 487 -28.38 3.93 20.67
#